data_ddaf5989c0dfbb975eb0d3b1e819590f
#
_entry.id   ddaf5989c0dfbb975eb0d3b1e819590f
#
_cell.length_a   1.000
_cell.length_b   1.000
_cell.length_c   1.000
_cell.angle_alpha   90.00
_cell.angle_beta   90.00
_cell.angle_gamma   90.00
#
_symmetry.space_group_name_H-M   'P 1'
#
loop_
_entity.id
_entity.type
_entity.pdbx_description
1 polymer ?
#
loop_
_entity_poly.entity_id
_entity_poly.type
_entity_poly.pdbx_seq_one_letter_code
_entity_poly.pdbx_strand_id
1 'polypeptide(L)'
;AVLEAEQLTRSVVAQARMNAEAKARDVIATAIERYAGEVTADSVVAVVDLPSDAMKGRIIGREGRNIRAIEQTTGATIIVDDTPGIVLVSCFDPMRREVAKTTLERLVADGRIHPGRIEQAHRRAVEQIENMCLSAADDALGQLRITQFPDPLRPIVGSLKFRTSYGQDVLSHSVECGRLAAQLAAEIGADAEACTRAAFLHDIGKALTPGIEGPHAAVGAELARRYGESDEVVHAIAAHHDEIPVESVTDLITQAADAISASRPGARRDSLESHVSRLEEMEIRREHKALTRERKELTALLGKESLRWARIADELEQTRQRFGSGALGDRRTVLGG
;
A
#
# COMPACT_ATOMS: atom_id res chain seq x y z
N ALA A 1 43.76 -21.51 17.19
CA ALA A 1 43.10 -22.06 16.02
C ALA A 1 41.55 -22.04 16.13
N VAL A 2 40.92 -22.72 17.17
CA VAL A 2 39.44 -22.77 17.28
C VAL A 2 38.87 -21.41 17.62
N LEU A 3 39.41 -20.70 18.61
CA LEU A 3 39.02 -19.35 19.01
C LEU A 3 39.18 -18.32 17.88
N GLU A 4 40.20 -18.41 17.10
CA GLU A 4 40.44 -17.54 15.95
C GLU A 4 39.44 -17.81 14.83
N ALA A 5 39.08 -19.08 14.58
CA ALA A 5 38.09 -19.46 13.61
C ALA A 5 36.70 -18.97 14.03
N GLU A 6 36.33 -19.03 15.31
CA GLU A 6 35.08 -18.48 15.83
C GLU A 6 35.02 -16.96 15.72
N GLN A 7 36.13 -16.25 16.03
CA GLN A 7 36.19 -14.80 15.88
C GLN A 7 36.07 -14.38 14.42
N LEU A 8 36.75 -15.07 13.51
CA LEU A 8 36.67 -14.83 12.07
C LEU A 8 35.23 -15.07 11.56
N THR A 9 34.59 -16.15 11.98
CA THR A 9 33.25 -16.48 11.60
C THR A 9 32.26 -15.39 12.09
N ARG A 10 32.38 -14.91 13.34
CA ARG A 10 31.57 -13.83 13.87
C ARG A 10 31.76 -12.52 13.09
N SER A 11 33.00 -12.18 12.75
CA SER A 11 33.30 -10.96 12.00
C SER A 11 32.74 -11.03 10.57
N VAL A 12 32.86 -12.15 9.89
CA VAL A 12 32.31 -12.37 8.53
C VAL A 12 30.78 -12.31 8.55
N VAL A 13 30.13 -12.93 9.52
CA VAL A 13 28.67 -12.88 9.67
C VAL A 13 28.18 -11.47 10.00
N ALA A 14 28.89 -10.73 10.87
CA ALA A 14 28.55 -9.34 11.20
C ALA A 14 28.71 -8.44 9.96
N GLN A 15 29.80 -8.59 9.20
CA GLN A 15 30.04 -7.83 7.98
C GLN A 15 29.01 -8.16 6.89
N ALA A 16 28.66 -9.44 6.72
CA ALA A 16 27.63 -9.87 5.76
C ALA A 16 26.24 -9.30 6.12
N ARG A 17 25.90 -9.23 7.41
CA ARG A 17 24.65 -8.58 7.87
C ARG A 17 24.65 -7.09 7.57
N MET A 18 25.70 -6.36 7.90
CA MET A 18 25.78 -4.93 7.62
C MET A 18 25.66 -4.63 6.12
N ASN A 19 26.34 -5.43 5.29
CA ASN A 19 26.26 -5.28 3.84
C ASN A 19 24.86 -5.60 3.29
N ALA A 20 24.19 -6.64 3.82
CA ALA A 20 22.83 -7.00 3.44
C ALA A 20 21.83 -5.91 3.86
N GLU A 21 21.96 -5.33 5.06
CA GLU A 21 21.10 -4.23 5.52
C GLU A 21 21.32 -2.95 4.70
N ALA A 22 22.58 -2.61 4.36
CA ALA A 22 22.88 -1.47 3.50
C ALA A 22 22.27 -1.66 2.12
N LYS A 23 22.46 -2.83 1.50
CA LYS A 23 21.92 -3.15 0.18
C LYS A 23 20.37 -3.19 0.18
N ALA A 24 19.76 -3.67 1.25
CA ALA A 24 18.30 -3.64 1.41
C ALA A 24 17.78 -2.22 1.51
N ARG A 25 18.45 -1.31 2.23
CA ARG A 25 18.08 0.11 2.29
C ARG A 25 18.21 0.80 0.93
N ASP A 26 19.27 0.54 0.18
CA ASP A 26 19.48 1.10 -1.16
C ASP A 26 18.40 0.62 -2.14
N VAL A 27 18.04 -0.67 -2.08
CA VAL A 27 16.97 -1.23 -2.91
C VAL A 27 15.62 -0.61 -2.54
N ILE A 28 15.32 -0.47 -1.24
CA ILE A 28 14.09 0.16 -0.76
C ILE A 28 14.06 1.64 -1.16
N ALA A 29 15.15 2.39 -0.97
CA ALA A 29 15.22 3.80 -1.36
C ALA A 29 15.03 3.99 -2.87
N THR A 30 15.69 3.17 -3.69
CA THR A 30 15.53 3.19 -5.16
C THR A 30 14.10 2.80 -5.58
N ALA A 31 13.50 1.82 -4.91
CA ALA A 31 12.13 1.44 -5.16
C ALA A 31 11.15 2.57 -4.79
N ILE A 32 11.34 3.23 -3.63
CA ILE A 32 10.54 4.38 -3.20
C ILE A 32 10.69 5.53 -4.19
N GLU A 33 11.91 5.88 -4.63
CA GLU A 33 12.15 6.95 -5.58
C GLU A 33 11.47 6.70 -6.94
N ARG A 34 11.59 5.49 -7.48
CA ARG A 34 10.91 5.09 -8.72
C ARG A 34 9.39 5.09 -8.59
N TYR A 35 8.88 4.50 -7.50
CA TYR A 35 7.46 4.35 -7.29
C TYR A 35 6.76 5.66 -6.92
N ALA A 36 7.39 6.51 -6.10
CA ALA A 36 6.83 7.80 -5.72
C ALA A 36 6.65 8.74 -6.92
N GLY A 37 7.57 8.70 -7.90
CA GLY A 37 7.47 9.50 -9.12
C GLY A 37 6.29 9.07 -10.01
N GLU A 38 6.14 7.79 -10.30
CA GLU A 38 5.08 7.27 -11.17
C GLU A 38 3.68 7.34 -10.52
N VAL A 39 3.55 6.92 -9.26
CA VAL A 39 2.26 6.96 -8.54
C VAL A 39 1.80 8.39 -8.29
N THR A 40 2.71 9.32 -8.01
CA THR A 40 2.36 10.73 -7.80
C THR A 40 1.94 11.40 -9.11
N ALA A 41 2.58 11.10 -10.23
CA ALA A 41 2.23 11.65 -11.55
C ALA A 41 0.82 11.20 -11.99
N ASP A 42 0.52 9.90 -11.92
CA ASP A 42 -0.80 9.35 -12.28
C ASP A 42 -1.93 9.86 -11.37
N SER A 43 -1.63 10.20 -10.13
CA SER A 43 -2.63 10.63 -9.15
C SER A 43 -2.95 12.13 -9.19
N VAL A 44 -2.10 12.98 -9.78
CA VAL A 44 -2.28 14.44 -9.76
C VAL A 44 -2.51 15.06 -11.12
N VAL A 45 -2.34 14.33 -12.21
CA VAL A 45 -2.44 14.81 -13.58
C VAL A 45 -3.52 14.05 -14.35
N ALA A 46 -4.32 14.76 -15.17
CA ALA A 46 -5.26 14.18 -16.11
C ALA A 46 -4.94 14.69 -17.52
N VAL A 47 -5.08 13.81 -18.52
CA VAL A 47 -4.83 14.12 -19.93
C VAL A 47 -6.13 14.54 -20.61
N VAL A 48 -6.09 15.57 -21.44
CA VAL A 48 -7.19 16.00 -22.33
C VAL A 48 -6.69 15.96 -23.75
N ASP A 49 -7.32 15.14 -24.58
CA ASP A 49 -7.01 15.01 -26.00
C ASP A 49 -7.55 16.20 -26.78
N LEU A 50 -6.76 16.70 -27.72
CA LEU A 50 -7.11 17.81 -28.59
C LEU A 50 -7.29 17.33 -30.03
N PRO A 51 -8.32 17.79 -30.74
CA PRO A 51 -8.55 17.45 -32.15
C PRO A 51 -7.44 17.97 -33.07
N SER A 52 -6.71 19.01 -32.65
CA SER A 52 -5.53 19.55 -33.35
C SER A 52 -4.71 20.44 -32.41
N ASP A 53 -3.41 20.61 -32.71
CA ASP A 53 -2.53 21.51 -31.96
C ASP A 53 -2.93 22.99 -32.03
N ALA A 54 -3.68 23.39 -33.07
CA ALA A 54 -4.25 24.75 -33.16
C ALA A 54 -5.18 25.07 -31.98
N MET A 55 -5.74 24.05 -31.30
CA MET A 55 -6.56 24.22 -30.11
C MET A 55 -5.76 24.74 -28.90
N LYS A 56 -4.46 24.40 -28.80
CA LYS A 56 -3.56 24.91 -27.75
C LYS A 56 -3.55 26.43 -27.72
N GLY A 57 -3.41 27.07 -28.91
CA GLY A 57 -3.46 28.51 -29.01
C GLY A 57 -4.78 29.12 -28.56
N ARG A 58 -5.92 28.43 -28.78
CA ARG A 58 -7.25 28.89 -28.29
C ARG A 58 -7.37 28.74 -26.78
N ILE A 59 -6.86 27.63 -26.23
CA ILE A 59 -6.84 27.39 -24.77
C ILE A 59 -6.00 28.47 -24.09
N ILE A 60 -4.82 28.79 -24.60
CA ILE A 60 -3.97 29.84 -24.06
C ILE A 60 -4.67 31.19 -24.20
N GLY A 61 -5.14 31.52 -25.42
CA GLY A 61 -5.75 32.79 -25.77
C GLY A 61 -4.73 33.92 -25.83
N ARG A 62 -5.19 35.10 -26.29
CA ARG A 62 -4.32 36.30 -26.40
C ARG A 62 -3.73 36.64 -25.03
N GLU A 63 -2.41 36.72 -24.92
CA GLU A 63 -1.67 37.06 -23.69
C GLU A 63 -2.00 36.08 -22.50
N GLY A 64 -2.42 34.85 -22.80
CA GLY A 64 -2.75 33.84 -21.77
C GLY A 64 -4.06 34.09 -21.04
N ARG A 65 -4.97 34.93 -21.56
CA ARG A 65 -6.21 35.29 -20.83
C ARG A 65 -7.17 34.14 -20.61
N ASN A 66 -7.25 33.19 -21.58
CA ASN A 66 -8.20 32.08 -21.47
C ASN A 66 -7.68 31.02 -20.49
N ILE A 67 -6.38 30.68 -20.57
CA ILE A 67 -5.78 29.69 -19.65
C ILE A 67 -5.88 30.19 -18.20
N ARG A 68 -5.56 31.46 -17.94
CA ARG A 68 -5.74 32.04 -16.60
C ARG A 68 -7.21 32.01 -16.13
N ALA A 69 -8.17 32.27 -17.03
CA ALA A 69 -9.59 32.19 -16.67
C ALA A 69 -10.02 30.75 -16.38
N ILE A 70 -9.51 29.73 -17.12
CA ILE A 70 -9.77 28.32 -16.85
C ILE A 70 -9.21 27.94 -15.49
N GLU A 71 -7.95 28.25 -15.22
CA GLU A 71 -7.27 27.95 -13.95
C GLU A 71 -7.97 28.64 -12.76
N GLN A 72 -8.32 29.91 -12.92
CA GLN A 72 -9.04 30.64 -11.86
C GLN A 72 -10.44 30.08 -11.59
N THR A 73 -11.16 29.64 -12.63
CA THR A 73 -12.52 29.12 -12.49
C THR A 73 -12.52 27.70 -11.92
N THR A 74 -11.58 26.85 -12.36
CA THR A 74 -11.53 25.43 -11.98
C THR A 74 -10.69 25.19 -10.73
N GLY A 75 -9.74 26.06 -10.42
CA GLY A 75 -8.76 25.86 -9.35
C GLY A 75 -7.74 24.77 -9.66
N ALA A 76 -7.59 24.37 -10.93
CA ALA A 76 -6.60 23.43 -11.42
C ALA A 76 -5.59 24.11 -12.33
N THR A 77 -4.36 23.63 -12.37
CA THR A 77 -3.31 24.15 -13.28
C THR A 77 -3.41 23.45 -14.64
N ILE A 78 -3.36 24.24 -15.71
CA ILE A 78 -3.39 23.74 -17.08
C ILE A 78 -1.97 23.79 -17.66
N ILE A 79 -1.41 22.63 -18.00
CA ILE A 79 -0.05 22.50 -18.53
C ILE A 79 -0.17 22.30 -20.05
N VAL A 80 0.37 23.26 -20.81
CA VAL A 80 0.44 23.20 -22.25
C VAL A 80 1.91 23.17 -22.65
N ASP A 81 2.38 22.01 -23.10
CA ASP A 81 3.75 21.77 -23.55
C ASP A 81 3.80 21.43 -25.04
N ASP A 82 4.96 21.01 -25.53
CA ASP A 82 5.18 20.67 -26.95
C ASP A 82 4.63 19.29 -27.35
N THR A 83 4.09 18.50 -26.39
CA THR A 83 3.52 17.18 -26.67
C THR A 83 2.32 17.30 -27.62
N PRO A 84 2.35 16.68 -28.83
CA PRO A 84 1.30 16.86 -29.81
C PRO A 84 -0.06 16.33 -29.35
N GLY A 85 -1.12 17.08 -29.65
CA GLY A 85 -2.50 16.60 -29.51
C GLY A 85 -3.03 16.46 -28.08
N ILE A 86 -2.31 16.91 -27.06
CA ILE A 86 -2.75 16.83 -25.67
C ILE A 86 -2.52 18.14 -24.89
N VAL A 87 -3.27 18.26 -23.78
CA VAL A 87 -3.06 19.23 -22.69
C VAL A 87 -3.25 18.51 -21.38
N LEU A 88 -2.45 18.86 -20.38
CA LEU A 88 -2.53 18.23 -19.06
C LEU A 88 -3.25 19.14 -18.07
N VAL A 89 -4.06 18.53 -17.20
CA VAL A 89 -4.76 19.18 -16.09
C VAL A 89 -4.18 18.66 -14.80
N SER A 90 -3.56 19.52 -14.00
CA SER A 90 -2.93 19.14 -12.73
C SER A 90 -3.69 19.71 -11.54
N CYS A 91 -4.08 18.82 -10.60
CA CYS A 91 -4.70 19.18 -9.33
C CYS A 91 -4.57 18.03 -8.33
N PHE A 92 -4.22 18.34 -7.09
CA PHE A 92 -4.16 17.35 -6.00
C PHE A 92 -5.54 16.81 -5.61
N ASP A 93 -6.59 17.63 -5.72
CA ASP A 93 -7.96 17.19 -5.46
C ASP A 93 -8.51 16.46 -6.70
N PRO A 94 -8.78 15.13 -6.61
CA PRO A 94 -9.24 14.34 -7.74
C PRO A 94 -10.60 14.81 -8.30
N MET A 95 -11.51 15.25 -7.44
CA MET A 95 -12.81 15.76 -7.87
C MET A 95 -12.67 17.05 -8.67
N ARG A 96 -11.87 17.98 -8.16
CA ARG A 96 -11.57 19.24 -8.86
C ARG A 96 -10.85 19.01 -10.17
N ARG A 97 -9.91 18.05 -10.19
CA ARG A 97 -9.20 17.64 -11.40
C ARG A 97 -10.15 17.11 -12.46
N GLU A 98 -11.10 16.25 -12.10
CA GLU A 98 -12.08 15.68 -13.04
C GLU A 98 -13.07 16.75 -13.54
N VAL A 99 -13.53 17.66 -12.67
CA VAL A 99 -14.32 18.84 -13.06
C VAL A 99 -13.55 19.72 -14.05
N ALA A 100 -12.26 19.99 -13.78
CA ALA A 100 -11.43 20.81 -14.67
C ALA A 100 -11.21 20.12 -16.02
N LYS A 101 -10.93 18.81 -16.04
CA LYS A 101 -10.81 17.99 -17.24
C LYS A 101 -12.10 18.04 -18.06
N THR A 102 -13.23 17.73 -17.46
CA THR A 102 -14.56 17.77 -18.11
C THR A 102 -14.90 19.17 -18.63
N THR A 103 -14.51 20.21 -17.90
CA THR A 103 -14.68 21.61 -18.35
C THR A 103 -13.86 21.86 -19.63
N LEU A 104 -12.61 21.45 -19.64
CA LEU A 104 -11.72 21.64 -20.80
C LEU A 104 -12.19 20.82 -22.02
N GLU A 105 -12.58 19.56 -21.83
CA GLU A 105 -13.15 18.70 -22.87
C GLU A 105 -14.40 19.34 -23.53
N ARG A 106 -15.30 19.92 -22.74
CA ARG A 106 -16.48 20.66 -23.23
C ARG A 106 -16.11 21.89 -24.03
N LEU A 107 -15.08 22.64 -23.57
CA LEU A 107 -14.59 23.84 -24.27
C LEU A 107 -13.93 23.45 -25.60
N VAL A 108 -13.16 22.36 -25.63
CA VAL A 108 -12.50 21.80 -26.81
C VAL A 108 -13.57 21.34 -27.83
N ALA A 109 -14.58 20.60 -27.37
CA ALA A 109 -15.67 20.14 -28.23
C ALA A 109 -16.51 21.30 -28.83
N ASP A 110 -16.77 22.36 -28.05
CA ASP A 110 -17.49 23.56 -28.53
C ASP A 110 -16.63 24.43 -29.45
N GLY A 111 -15.30 24.40 -29.27
CA GLY A 111 -14.33 25.19 -30.05
C GLY A 111 -14.34 26.69 -29.72
N ARG A 112 -15.22 27.18 -28.84
CA ARG A 112 -15.33 28.59 -28.43
C ARG A 112 -14.84 28.76 -27.01
N ILE A 113 -13.65 29.33 -26.86
CA ILE A 113 -13.00 29.52 -25.55
C ILE A 113 -12.90 31.01 -25.25
N HIS A 114 -13.73 31.45 -24.30
CA HIS A 114 -13.71 32.80 -23.73
C HIS A 114 -14.34 32.79 -22.32
N PRO A 115 -14.09 33.79 -21.45
CA PRO A 115 -14.46 33.73 -20.04
C PRO A 115 -15.91 33.30 -19.76
N GLY A 116 -16.89 33.89 -20.41
CA GLY A 116 -18.31 33.53 -20.19
C GLY A 116 -18.65 32.07 -20.58
N ARG A 117 -17.96 31.50 -21.57
CA ARG A 117 -18.12 30.07 -21.94
C ARG A 117 -17.40 29.17 -20.95
N ILE A 118 -16.25 29.60 -20.41
CA ILE A 118 -15.50 28.87 -19.40
C ILE A 118 -16.36 28.68 -18.15
N GLU A 119 -16.96 29.72 -17.63
CA GLU A 119 -17.87 29.65 -16.48
C GLU A 119 -19.07 28.75 -16.75
N GLN A 120 -19.69 28.84 -17.95
CA GLN A 120 -20.82 28.00 -18.32
C GLN A 120 -20.40 26.53 -18.44
N ALA A 121 -19.27 26.22 -19.06
CA ALA A 121 -18.75 24.87 -19.19
C ALA A 121 -18.42 24.28 -17.81
N HIS A 122 -17.84 25.08 -16.93
CA HIS A 122 -17.51 24.68 -15.56
C HIS A 122 -18.78 24.31 -14.76
N ARG A 123 -19.81 25.16 -14.73
CA ARG A 123 -21.08 24.84 -14.03
C ARG A 123 -21.66 23.51 -14.51
N ARG A 124 -21.69 23.28 -15.83
CA ARG A 124 -22.20 22.02 -16.40
C ARG A 124 -21.30 20.82 -16.09
N ALA A 125 -19.98 21.04 -15.97
CA ALA A 125 -19.06 19.98 -15.56
C ALA A 125 -19.29 19.59 -14.09
N VAL A 126 -19.48 20.55 -13.19
CA VAL A 126 -19.82 20.31 -11.78
C VAL A 126 -21.09 19.46 -11.68
N GLU A 127 -22.19 19.92 -12.31
CA GLU A 127 -23.47 19.17 -12.33
C GLU A 127 -23.32 17.76 -12.86
N GLN A 128 -22.52 17.58 -13.92
CA GLN A 128 -22.26 16.25 -14.51
C GLN A 128 -21.51 15.35 -13.52
N ILE A 129 -20.45 15.84 -12.88
CA ILE A 129 -19.64 15.05 -11.97
C ILE A 129 -20.42 14.71 -10.70
N GLU A 130 -21.22 15.64 -10.17
CA GLU A 130 -22.14 15.37 -9.05
C GLU A 130 -23.15 14.26 -9.38
N ASN A 131 -23.77 14.31 -10.54
CA ASN A 131 -24.66 13.24 -11.01
C ASN A 131 -23.95 11.91 -11.21
N MET A 132 -22.71 11.92 -11.68
CA MET A 132 -21.90 10.71 -11.80
C MET A 132 -21.54 10.11 -10.43
N CYS A 133 -21.27 10.93 -9.41
CA CYS A 133 -21.08 10.47 -8.04
C CYS A 133 -22.36 9.81 -7.49
N LEU A 134 -23.51 10.43 -7.65
CA LEU A 134 -24.78 9.87 -7.18
C LEU A 134 -25.09 8.53 -7.86
N SER A 135 -24.97 8.47 -9.19
CA SER A 135 -25.17 7.23 -9.92
C SER A 135 -24.21 6.13 -9.49
N ALA A 136 -22.92 6.46 -9.29
CA ALA A 136 -21.93 5.49 -8.86
C ALA A 136 -22.21 4.96 -7.43
N ALA A 137 -22.68 5.82 -6.53
CA ALA A 137 -23.10 5.41 -5.19
C ALA A 137 -24.31 4.48 -5.26
N ASP A 138 -25.34 4.83 -6.05
CA ASP A 138 -26.56 4.02 -6.19
C ASP A 138 -26.25 2.65 -6.80
N ASP A 139 -25.36 2.59 -7.78
CA ASP A 139 -24.88 1.34 -8.39
C ASP A 139 -24.13 0.47 -7.34
N ALA A 140 -23.28 1.07 -6.53
CA ALA A 140 -22.54 0.39 -5.47
C ALA A 140 -23.47 -0.17 -4.37
N LEU A 141 -24.40 0.65 -3.89
CA LEU A 141 -25.41 0.26 -2.90
C LEU A 141 -26.31 -0.86 -3.43
N GLY A 142 -26.72 -0.78 -4.70
CA GLY A 142 -27.50 -1.83 -5.37
C GLY A 142 -26.74 -3.17 -5.46
N GLN A 143 -25.45 -3.12 -5.77
CA GLN A 143 -24.58 -4.30 -5.84
C GLN A 143 -24.43 -5.00 -4.48
N LEU A 144 -24.41 -4.24 -3.38
CA LEU A 144 -24.29 -4.73 -2.01
C LEU A 144 -25.65 -4.96 -1.35
N ARG A 145 -26.76 -4.67 -2.03
CA ARG A 145 -28.14 -4.73 -1.50
C ARG A 145 -28.36 -3.90 -0.24
N ILE A 146 -27.62 -2.80 -0.11
CA ILE A 146 -27.80 -1.83 0.98
C ILE A 146 -28.99 -0.94 0.61
N THR A 147 -30.14 -1.14 1.28
CA THR A 147 -31.39 -0.45 0.95
C THR A 147 -31.60 0.84 1.73
N GLN A 148 -31.04 0.90 2.94
CA GLN A 148 -31.12 2.10 3.80
C GLN A 148 -29.73 2.74 3.88
N PHE A 149 -29.58 3.89 3.25
CA PHE A 149 -28.32 4.62 3.23
C PHE A 149 -28.57 6.13 3.30
N PRO A 150 -27.85 6.89 4.14
CA PRO A 150 -28.07 8.33 4.31
C PRO A 150 -27.80 9.09 3.01
N ASP A 151 -28.80 9.88 2.56
CA ASP A 151 -28.69 10.66 1.31
C ASP A 151 -27.43 11.56 1.25
N PRO A 152 -27.03 12.25 2.37
CA PRO A 152 -25.83 13.09 2.33
C PRO A 152 -24.52 12.31 2.14
N LEU A 153 -24.46 11.01 2.45
CA LEU A 153 -23.29 10.17 2.24
C LEU A 153 -23.15 9.69 0.78
N ARG A 154 -24.22 9.63 0.01
CA ARG A 154 -24.18 9.14 -1.39
C ARG A 154 -23.18 9.88 -2.26
N PRO A 155 -23.20 11.23 -2.36
CA PRO A 155 -22.21 11.93 -3.17
C PRO A 155 -20.77 11.74 -2.66
N ILE A 156 -20.58 11.60 -1.33
CA ILE A 156 -19.27 11.38 -0.71
C ILE A 156 -18.72 10.00 -1.11
N VAL A 157 -19.52 8.95 -0.94
CA VAL A 157 -19.14 7.58 -1.36
C VAL A 157 -18.91 7.53 -2.87
N GLY A 158 -19.80 8.13 -3.67
CA GLY A 158 -19.64 8.15 -5.13
C GLY A 158 -18.40 8.88 -5.60
N SER A 159 -17.92 9.87 -4.84
CA SER A 159 -16.66 10.59 -5.16
C SER A 159 -15.42 9.70 -5.08
N LEU A 160 -15.47 8.59 -4.35
CA LEU A 160 -14.40 7.60 -4.27
C LEU A 160 -14.08 6.97 -5.63
N LYS A 161 -15.01 6.98 -6.59
CA LYS A 161 -14.79 6.57 -7.98
C LYS A 161 -13.64 7.33 -8.66
N PHE A 162 -13.45 8.59 -8.30
CA PHE A 162 -12.41 9.45 -8.89
C PHE A 162 -11.09 9.41 -8.12
N ARG A 163 -11.03 8.60 -7.06
CA ARG A 163 -9.82 8.38 -6.28
C ARG A 163 -9.20 7.04 -6.60
N THR A 164 -7.91 7.06 -6.81
CA THR A 164 -7.10 5.85 -6.95
C THR A 164 -6.26 5.65 -5.69
N SER A 165 -6.21 4.43 -5.21
CA SER A 165 -5.31 4.00 -4.15
C SER A 165 -4.55 2.79 -4.67
N TYR A 166 -3.23 2.91 -4.80
CA TYR A 166 -2.37 1.86 -5.39
C TYR A 166 -2.83 1.40 -6.80
N GLY A 167 -3.34 2.36 -7.61
CA GLY A 167 -3.81 2.08 -8.98
C GLY A 167 -5.21 1.48 -9.09
N GLN A 168 -5.89 1.24 -7.98
CA GLN A 168 -7.28 0.78 -7.93
C GLN A 168 -8.24 1.93 -7.62
N ASP A 169 -9.39 1.96 -8.29
CA ASP A 169 -10.53 2.81 -7.96
C ASP A 169 -11.06 2.44 -6.56
N VAL A 170 -11.05 3.41 -5.63
CA VAL A 170 -11.41 3.18 -4.23
C VAL A 170 -12.86 2.75 -4.07
N LEU A 171 -13.80 3.24 -4.89
CA LEU A 171 -15.20 2.80 -4.83
C LEU A 171 -15.35 1.33 -5.22
N SER A 172 -14.68 0.91 -6.29
CA SER A 172 -14.70 -0.48 -6.75
C SER A 172 -14.06 -1.41 -5.71
N HIS A 173 -12.97 -0.98 -5.08
CA HIS A 173 -12.36 -1.68 -3.95
C HIS A 173 -13.32 -1.82 -2.77
N SER A 174 -13.98 -0.72 -2.37
CA SER A 174 -14.96 -0.72 -1.27
C SER A 174 -16.14 -1.68 -1.53
N VAL A 175 -16.64 -1.72 -2.77
CA VAL A 175 -17.69 -2.69 -3.17
C VAL A 175 -17.20 -4.12 -3.08
N GLU A 176 -15.98 -4.39 -3.50
CA GLU A 176 -15.38 -5.72 -3.40
C GLU A 176 -15.19 -6.15 -1.95
N CYS A 177 -14.65 -5.25 -1.09
CA CYS A 177 -14.53 -5.49 0.35
C CYS A 177 -15.89 -5.81 0.98
N GLY A 178 -16.93 -5.05 0.65
CA GLY A 178 -18.29 -5.31 1.14
C GLY A 178 -18.82 -6.70 0.74
N ARG A 179 -18.57 -7.14 -0.50
CA ARG A 179 -18.95 -8.49 -0.96
C ARG A 179 -18.17 -9.60 -0.24
N LEU A 180 -16.86 -9.42 -0.08
CA LEU A 180 -16.02 -10.36 0.65
C LEU A 180 -16.45 -10.47 2.10
N ALA A 181 -16.71 -9.32 2.75
CA ALA A 181 -17.19 -9.29 4.13
C ALA A 181 -18.53 -9.99 4.31
N ALA A 182 -19.47 -9.80 3.39
CA ALA A 182 -20.75 -10.51 3.40
C ALA A 182 -20.57 -12.03 3.33
N GLN A 183 -19.67 -12.52 2.48
CA GLN A 183 -19.38 -13.94 2.34
C GLN A 183 -18.70 -14.50 3.59
N LEU A 184 -17.66 -13.83 4.10
CA LEU A 184 -16.96 -14.24 5.31
C LEU A 184 -17.89 -14.28 6.53
N ALA A 185 -18.74 -13.26 6.70
CA ALA A 185 -19.71 -13.21 7.78
C ALA A 185 -20.71 -14.37 7.70
N ALA A 186 -21.22 -14.69 6.51
CA ALA A 186 -22.14 -15.80 6.32
C ALA A 186 -21.52 -17.16 6.68
N GLU A 187 -20.24 -17.40 6.33
CA GLU A 187 -19.53 -18.65 6.63
C GLU A 187 -19.32 -18.89 8.13
N ILE A 188 -19.14 -17.82 8.92
CA ILE A 188 -18.89 -17.94 10.36
C ILE A 188 -20.09 -17.59 11.23
N GLY A 189 -21.23 -17.23 10.62
CA GLY A 189 -22.46 -16.89 11.33
C GLY A 189 -22.43 -15.52 12.03
N ALA A 190 -21.63 -14.57 11.53
CA ALA A 190 -21.59 -13.18 11.99
C ALA A 190 -22.70 -12.34 11.33
N ASP A 191 -22.89 -11.09 11.80
CA ASP A 191 -23.85 -10.16 11.19
C ASP A 191 -23.34 -9.70 9.81
N ALA A 192 -23.90 -10.30 8.76
CA ALA A 192 -23.52 -10.01 7.40
C ALA A 192 -23.86 -8.58 6.97
N GLU A 193 -24.92 -7.96 7.53
CA GLU A 193 -25.27 -6.57 7.21
C GLU A 193 -24.26 -5.61 7.81
N ALA A 194 -23.95 -5.72 9.09
CA ALA A 194 -22.94 -4.89 9.76
C ALA A 194 -21.56 -5.05 9.11
N CYS A 195 -21.11 -6.27 8.84
CA CYS A 195 -19.82 -6.55 8.18
C CYS A 195 -19.76 -5.96 6.77
N THR A 196 -20.84 -6.08 5.97
CA THR A 196 -20.91 -5.52 4.63
C THR A 196 -20.79 -4.01 4.66
N ARG A 197 -21.54 -3.34 5.56
CA ARG A 197 -21.54 -1.89 5.70
C ARG A 197 -20.18 -1.38 6.17
N ALA A 198 -19.60 -2.01 7.17
CA ALA A 198 -18.29 -1.67 7.71
C ALA A 198 -17.20 -1.76 6.63
N ALA A 199 -17.12 -2.89 5.93
CA ALA A 199 -16.15 -3.09 4.87
C ALA A 199 -16.39 -2.20 3.64
N PHE A 200 -17.65 -1.84 3.33
CA PHE A 200 -17.96 -0.88 2.26
C PHE A 200 -17.52 0.54 2.62
N LEU A 201 -17.64 0.92 3.89
CA LEU A 201 -17.38 2.28 4.35
C LEU A 201 -15.96 2.48 4.94
N HIS A 202 -15.14 1.43 5.06
CA HIS A 202 -13.84 1.51 5.75
C HIS A 202 -12.96 2.65 5.23
N ASP A 203 -12.98 2.88 3.93
CA ASP A 203 -12.16 3.87 3.22
C ASP A 203 -12.90 5.20 2.92
N ILE A 204 -14.11 5.43 3.44
CA ILE A 204 -14.91 6.63 3.15
C ILE A 204 -14.18 7.93 3.52
N GLY A 205 -13.32 7.90 4.52
CA GLY A 205 -12.52 9.04 4.94
C GLY A 205 -11.57 9.54 3.86
N LYS A 206 -11.15 8.69 2.93
CA LYS A 206 -10.34 9.09 1.78
C LYS A 206 -11.04 10.13 0.89
N ALA A 207 -12.37 10.18 0.90
CA ALA A 207 -13.11 11.21 0.18
C ALA A 207 -12.87 12.63 0.73
N LEU A 208 -12.50 12.78 1.99
CA LEU A 208 -12.36 14.05 2.70
C LEU A 208 -10.91 14.48 2.97
N THR A 209 -9.94 13.56 2.92
CA THR A 209 -8.55 13.79 3.31
C THR A 209 -7.78 14.90 2.57
N PRO A 210 -8.14 15.42 1.40
CA PRO A 210 -7.50 16.61 0.86
C PRO A 210 -7.82 17.90 1.64
N GLY A 211 -8.88 17.90 2.44
CA GLY A 211 -9.36 19.08 3.18
C GLY A 211 -9.40 18.91 4.70
N ILE A 212 -9.19 17.71 5.22
CA ILE A 212 -9.27 17.41 6.66
C ILE A 212 -7.98 16.70 7.08
N GLU A 213 -7.30 17.24 8.10
CA GLU A 213 -6.13 16.62 8.69
C GLU A 213 -6.52 15.39 9.53
N GLY A 214 -5.74 14.32 9.40
CA GLY A 214 -5.88 13.10 10.19
C GLY A 214 -5.91 11.82 9.37
N PRO A 215 -5.78 10.66 10.03
CA PRO A 215 -5.89 9.36 9.40
C PRO A 215 -7.29 9.18 8.79
N HIS A 216 -7.36 8.64 7.57
CA HIS A 216 -8.65 8.45 6.90
C HIS A 216 -9.59 7.50 7.66
N ALA A 217 -9.05 6.54 8.44
CA ALA A 217 -9.84 5.66 9.29
C ALA A 217 -10.62 6.44 10.36
N ALA A 218 -9.94 7.34 11.08
CA ALA A 218 -10.57 8.18 12.09
C ALA A 218 -11.56 9.17 11.50
N VAL A 219 -11.19 9.82 10.37
CA VAL A 219 -12.08 10.76 9.64
C VAL A 219 -13.32 10.03 9.11
N GLY A 220 -13.14 8.82 8.56
CA GLY A 220 -14.23 7.99 8.06
C GLY A 220 -15.19 7.53 9.16
N ALA A 221 -14.65 7.10 10.29
CA ALA A 221 -15.43 6.68 11.45
C ALA A 221 -16.29 7.84 12.02
N GLU A 222 -15.71 9.04 12.13
CA GLU A 222 -16.44 10.22 12.59
C GLU A 222 -17.56 10.60 11.60
N LEU A 223 -17.28 10.52 10.30
CA LEU A 223 -18.27 10.74 9.27
C LEU A 223 -19.43 9.72 9.37
N ALA A 224 -19.11 8.43 9.48
CA ALA A 224 -20.10 7.36 9.60
C ALA A 224 -20.98 7.54 10.87
N ARG A 225 -20.37 7.86 12.00
CA ARG A 225 -21.08 8.16 13.26
C ARG A 225 -22.05 9.33 13.09
N ARG A 226 -21.59 10.42 12.47
CA ARG A 226 -22.40 11.61 12.24
C ARG A 226 -23.65 11.35 11.42
N TYR A 227 -23.59 10.39 10.51
CA TYR A 227 -24.71 10.04 9.64
C TYR A 227 -25.47 8.79 10.10
N GLY A 228 -25.23 8.33 11.33
CA GLY A 228 -26.09 7.35 12.01
C GLY A 228 -25.79 5.90 11.73
N GLU A 229 -24.56 5.59 11.29
CA GLU A 229 -24.06 4.21 11.28
C GLU A 229 -23.96 3.67 12.72
N SER A 230 -24.14 2.37 12.91
CA SER A 230 -24.04 1.73 14.21
C SER A 230 -22.64 1.84 14.82
N ASP A 231 -22.54 1.81 16.15
CA ASP A 231 -21.26 1.87 16.85
C ASP A 231 -20.31 0.75 16.41
N GLU A 232 -20.83 -0.42 16.08
CA GLU A 232 -20.07 -1.56 15.58
C GLU A 232 -19.45 -1.24 14.19
N VAL A 233 -20.22 -0.69 13.26
CA VAL A 233 -19.73 -0.26 11.94
C VAL A 233 -18.71 0.86 12.08
N VAL A 234 -18.98 1.83 12.94
CA VAL A 234 -18.06 2.95 13.20
C VAL A 234 -16.73 2.47 13.79
N HIS A 235 -16.79 1.52 14.74
CA HIS A 235 -15.60 0.94 15.34
C HIS A 235 -14.76 0.19 14.29
N ALA A 236 -15.38 -0.64 13.47
CA ALA A 236 -14.69 -1.37 12.42
C ALA A 236 -14.03 -0.45 11.40
N ILE A 237 -14.64 0.68 11.03
CA ILE A 237 -14.03 1.70 10.19
C ILE A 237 -12.79 2.30 10.89
N ALA A 238 -12.84 2.58 12.19
CA ALA A 238 -11.71 3.15 12.92
C ALA A 238 -10.57 2.15 13.12
N ALA A 239 -10.88 0.84 13.25
CA ALA A 239 -9.94 -0.22 13.60
C ALA A 239 -9.25 -0.87 12.38
N HIS A 240 -9.65 -0.56 11.12
CA HIS A 240 -9.22 -1.34 9.97
C HIS A 240 -7.71 -1.27 9.65
N HIS A 241 -7.00 -0.28 10.20
CA HIS A 241 -5.54 -0.13 10.12
C HIS A 241 -4.81 -0.29 11.46
N ASP A 242 -5.43 -0.96 12.44
CA ASP A 242 -4.87 -1.17 13.78
C ASP A 242 -4.55 0.13 14.56
N GLU A 243 -5.18 1.27 14.18
CA GLU A 243 -5.01 2.54 14.90
C GLU A 243 -5.72 2.52 16.27
N ILE A 244 -6.73 1.68 16.39
CA ILE A 244 -7.37 1.31 17.66
C ILE A 244 -7.45 -0.22 17.78
N PRO A 245 -7.55 -0.77 19.01
CA PRO A 245 -7.65 -2.22 19.21
C PRO A 245 -8.84 -2.83 18.48
N VAL A 246 -8.67 -4.03 17.94
CA VAL A 246 -9.74 -4.87 17.39
C VAL A 246 -10.56 -5.44 18.55
N GLU A 247 -11.87 -5.23 18.56
CA GLU A 247 -12.77 -5.64 19.65
C GLU A 247 -13.89 -6.56 19.19
N SER A 248 -14.16 -6.61 17.87
CA SER A 248 -15.29 -7.36 17.31
C SER A 248 -14.89 -8.26 16.14
N VAL A 249 -15.78 -9.22 15.84
CA VAL A 249 -15.65 -10.05 14.62
C VAL A 249 -15.80 -9.19 13.37
N THR A 250 -16.62 -8.15 13.40
CA THR A 250 -16.83 -7.21 12.30
C THR A 250 -15.55 -6.44 11.96
N ASP A 251 -14.73 -6.08 12.96
CA ASP A 251 -13.42 -5.46 12.74
C ASP A 251 -12.49 -6.41 11.99
N LEU A 252 -12.39 -7.67 12.44
CA LEU A 252 -11.54 -8.69 11.81
C LEU A 252 -11.97 -8.99 10.38
N ILE A 253 -13.27 -9.09 10.13
CA ILE A 253 -13.81 -9.34 8.79
C ILE A 253 -13.50 -8.15 7.87
N THR A 254 -13.63 -6.92 8.37
CA THR A 254 -13.32 -5.71 7.61
C THR A 254 -11.84 -5.68 7.21
N GLN A 255 -10.92 -5.93 8.15
CA GLN A 255 -9.49 -6.02 7.87
C GLN A 255 -9.15 -7.15 6.88
N ALA A 256 -9.76 -8.33 7.06
CA ALA A 256 -9.55 -9.47 6.17
C ALA A 256 -10.04 -9.18 4.74
N ALA A 257 -11.22 -8.57 4.59
CA ALA A 257 -11.80 -8.22 3.31
C ALA A 257 -10.93 -7.18 2.57
N ASP A 258 -10.46 -6.15 3.27
CA ASP A 258 -9.51 -5.15 2.73
C ASP A 258 -8.21 -5.82 2.27
N ALA A 259 -7.57 -6.62 3.13
CA ALA A 259 -6.33 -7.31 2.81
C ALA A 259 -6.47 -8.26 1.61
N ILE A 260 -7.58 -9.01 1.49
CA ILE A 260 -7.85 -9.92 0.38
C ILE A 260 -8.04 -9.11 -0.91
N SER A 261 -8.88 -8.06 -0.90
CA SER A 261 -9.13 -7.21 -2.06
C SER A 261 -7.84 -6.53 -2.54
N ALA A 262 -7.03 -6.00 -1.63
CA ALA A 262 -5.78 -5.32 -1.96
C ALA A 262 -4.68 -6.27 -2.47
N SER A 263 -4.69 -7.56 -2.09
CA SER A 263 -3.62 -8.52 -2.40
C SER A 263 -3.86 -9.37 -3.64
N ARG A 264 -5.09 -9.41 -4.20
CA ARG A 264 -5.40 -10.26 -5.35
C ARG A 264 -4.70 -9.79 -6.62
N PRO A 265 -4.29 -10.72 -7.51
CA PRO A 265 -3.70 -10.36 -8.80
C PRO A 265 -4.66 -9.47 -9.63
N GLY A 266 -4.16 -8.35 -10.13
CA GLY A 266 -4.92 -7.38 -10.93
C GLY A 266 -5.78 -6.38 -10.13
N ALA A 267 -5.79 -6.44 -8.79
CA ALA A 267 -6.41 -5.43 -7.94
C ALA A 267 -5.72 -4.07 -8.07
N ARG A 268 -4.42 -4.09 -8.19
CA ARG A 268 -3.59 -2.92 -8.48
C ARG A 268 -3.29 -2.92 -9.98
N ARG A 269 -3.31 -1.76 -10.63
CA ARG A 269 -2.74 -1.61 -11.97
C ARG A 269 -1.24 -1.81 -11.87
N ASP A 270 -0.86 -3.05 -11.57
CA ASP A 270 0.53 -3.44 -11.60
C ASP A 270 0.97 -3.44 -13.07
N SER A 271 1.95 -2.63 -13.39
CA SER A 271 2.72 -2.84 -14.62
C SER A 271 3.27 -4.27 -14.57
N LEU A 272 3.49 -4.89 -15.71
CA LEU A 272 4.10 -6.22 -15.80
C LEU A 272 5.39 -6.31 -14.95
N GLU A 273 6.10 -5.19 -14.82
CA GLU A 273 7.31 -5.02 -14.02
C GLU A 273 7.09 -5.14 -12.51
N SER A 274 6.00 -4.58 -11.97
CA SER A 274 5.69 -4.72 -10.54
C SER A 274 5.23 -6.14 -10.19
N HIS A 275 4.59 -6.84 -11.15
CA HIS A 275 4.24 -8.25 -10.97
C HIS A 275 5.49 -9.14 -10.96
N VAL A 276 6.47 -8.88 -11.84
CA VAL A 276 7.77 -9.57 -11.88
C VAL A 276 8.55 -9.30 -10.58
N SER A 277 8.66 -8.05 -10.15
CA SER A 277 9.33 -7.69 -8.88
C SER A 277 8.71 -8.39 -7.67
N ARG A 278 7.39 -8.55 -7.66
CA ARG A 278 6.68 -9.24 -6.57
C ARG A 278 6.93 -10.76 -6.57
N LEU A 279 7.03 -11.37 -7.75
CA LEU A 279 7.42 -12.76 -7.88
C LEU A 279 8.86 -12.96 -7.40
N GLU A 280 9.77 -12.08 -7.76
CA GLU A 280 11.16 -12.07 -7.30
C GLU A 280 11.27 -11.90 -5.77
N GLU A 281 10.50 -10.98 -5.17
CA GLU A 281 10.44 -10.83 -3.70
C GLU A 281 9.91 -12.08 -2.99
N MET A 282 8.89 -12.74 -3.55
CA MET A 282 8.36 -13.98 -2.99
C MET A 282 9.39 -15.12 -3.09
N GLU A 283 10.13 -15.18 -4.18
CA GLU A 283 11.19 -16.15 -4.39
C GLU A 283 12.36 -15.92 -3.41
N ILE A 284 12.80 -14.68 -3.25
CA ILE A 284 13.80 -14.28 -2.25
C ILE A 284 13.36 -14.62 -0.83
N ARG A 285 12.09 -14.38 -0.47
CA ARG A 285 11.53 -14.74 0.85
C ARG A 285 11.51 -16.26 1.06
N ARG A 286 11.23 -17.02 0.00
CA ARG A 286 11.23 -18.50 0.02
C ARG A 286 12.62 -19.05 0.22
N GLU A 287 13.60 -18.51 -0.51
CA GLU A 287 15.02 -18.85 -0.36
C GLU A 287 15.55 -18.46 1.03
N HIS A 288 15.19 -17.28 1.54
CA HIS A 288 15.59 -16.84 2.87
C HIS A 288 15.02 -17.76 3.98
N LYS A 289 13.78 -18.24 3.83
CA LYS A 289 13.18 -19.23 4.73
C LYS A 289 13.94 -20.57 4.66
N ALA A 290 14.31 -21.04 3.47
CA ALA A 290 15.06 -22.27 3.27
C ALA A 290 16.46 -22.17 3.89
N LEU A 291 17.19 -21.09 3.62
CA LEU A 291 18.52 -20.82 4.19
C LEU A 291 18.47 -20.68 5.73
N THR A 292 17.40 -20.09 6.27
CA THR A 292 17.22 -19.97 7.73
C THR A 292 17.01 -21.35 8.38
N ARG A 293 16.30 -22.25 7.70
CA ARG A 293 16.11 -23.63 8.14
C ARG A 293 17.41 -24.41 8.09
N GLU A 294 18.12 -24.35 6.97
CA GLU A 294 19.43 -24.99 6.78
C GLU A 294 20.45 -24.50 7.82
N ARG A 295 20.47 -23.19 8.08
CA ARG A 295 21.31 -22.62 9.14
C ARG A 295 21.00 -23.19 10.52
N LYS A 296 19.70 -23.37 10.87
CA LYS A 296 19.30 -23.99 12.13
C LYS A 296 19.77 -25.44 12.23
N GLU A 297 19.65 -26.20 11.14
CA GLU A 297 20.10 -27.60 11.08
C GLU A 297 21.61 -27.71 11.22
N LEU A 298 22.37 -26.88 10.50
CA LEU A 298 23.83 -26.79 10.62
C LEU A 298 24.30 -26.38 12.01
N THR A 299 23.62 -25.41 12.63
CA THR A 299 23.95 -24.99 14.01
C THR A 299 23.69 -26.11 15.02
N ALA A 300 22.61 -26.89 14.83
CA ALA A 300 22.33 -28.06 15.67
C ALA A 300 23.35 -29.18 15.48
N LEU A 301 23.84 -29.41 14.25
CA LEU A 301 24.89 -30.40 13.95
C LEU A 301 26.24 -29.97 14.57
N LEU A 302 26.62 -28.69 14.42
CA LEU A 302 27.85 -28.15 15.04
C LEU A 302 27.81 -28.25 16.56
N GLY A 303 26.63 -27.99 17.17
CA GLY A 303 26.44 -28.18 18.62
C GLY A 303 26.61 -29.64 19.07
N LYS A 304 26.13 -30.60 18.29
CA LYS A 304 26.33 -32.04 18.56
C LYS A 304 27.82 -32.46 18.42
N GLU A 305 28.51 -32.00 17.38
CA GLU A 305 29.89 -32.26 17.20
C GLU A 305 30.78 -31.62 18.30
N SER A 306 30.48 -30.39 18.71
CA SER A 306 31.16 -29.72 19.82
C SER A 306 31.01 -30.49 21.13
N LEU A 307 29.82 -31.02 21.43
CA LEU A 307 29.60 -31.90 22.59
C LEU A 307 30.35 -33.24 22.50
N ARG A 308 30.47 -33.78 21.30
CA ARG A 308 31.25 -35.00 21.05
C ARG A 308 32.76 -34.78 21.30
N TRP A 309 33.30 -33.66 20.79
CA TRP A 309 34.69 -33.30 21.01
C TRP A 309 35.00 -32.98 22.48
N ALA A 310 34.07 -32.32 23.20
CA ALA A 310 34.21 -32.08 24.63
C ALA A 310 34.28 -33.40 25.43
N ARG A 311 33.46 -34.41 25.06
CA ARG A 311 33.50 -35.75 25.67
C ARG A 311 34.81 -36.49 25.42
N ILE A 312 35.30 -36.43 24.18
CA ILE A 312 36.60 -37.03 23.81
C ILE A 312 37.75 -36.36 24.57
N ALA A 313 37.71 -35.02 24.71
CA ALA A 313 38.71 -34.30 25.48
C ALA A 313 38.69 -34.67 26.97
N ASP A 314 37.54 -34.85 27.57
CA ASP A 314 37.37 -35.31 28.95
C ASP A 314 37.89 -36.77 29.13
N GLU A 315 37.57 -37.66 28.20
CA GLU A 315 38.10 -39.05 28.22
C GLU A 315 39.61 -39.10 28.07
N LEU A 316 40.20 -38.26 27.22
CA LEU A 316 41.64 -38.13 27.07
C LEU A 316 42.31 -37.59 28.33
N GLU A 317 41.74 -36.63 29.00
CA GLU A 317 42.25 -36.05 30.25
C GLU A 317 42.14 -37.06 31.40
N GLN A 318 41.04 -37.81 31.50
CA GLN A 318 40.91 -38.92 32.46
C GLN A 318 41.90 -40.02 32.19
N THR A 319 42.18 -40.36 30.93
CA THR A 319 43.18 -41.35 30.53
C THR A 319 44.57 -40.88 30.90
N ARG A 320 44.87 -39.61 30.62
CA ARG A 320 46.15 -38.97 31.00
C ARG A 320 46.37 -38.97 32.50
N GLN A 321 45.39 -38.71 33.32
CA GLN A 321 45.45 -38.79 34.77
C GLN A 321 45.63 -40.20 35.28
N ARG A 322 45.03 -41.24 34.63
CA ARG A 322 45.24 -42.66 35.00
C ARG A 322 46.63 -43.18 34.64
N PHE A 323 47.23 -42.73 33.53
CA PHE A 323 48.56 -43.19 33.10
C PHE A 323 49.67 -42.25 33.52
N GLY A 324 49.40 -40.97 33.86
CA GLY A 324 50.36 -39.97 34.32
C GLY A 324 50.79 -40.14 35.78
N SER A 325 50.01 -40.86 36.61
CA SER A 325 50.35 -41.14 38.01
C SER A 325 51.17 -42.42 38.23
N GLY A 326 51.44 -43.17 37.13
CA GLY A 326 52.15 -44.46 37.22
C GLY A 326 53.59 -44.52 36.75
N ALA A 327 54.23 -43.38 36.33
CA ALA A 327 55.52 -43.43 35.65
C ALA A 327 56.59 -42.47 36.27
N LEU A 328 56.51 -42.16 37.56
CA LEU A 328 57.58 -41.43 38.26
C LEU A 328 57.85 -42.02 39.66
N GLY A 329 57.78 -43.32 39.78
CA GLY A 329 58.28 -44.04 40.91
C GLY A 329 59.40 -44.98 40.44
N ASP A 330 60.58 -44.81 40.97
CA ASP A 330 61.75 -45.66 40.87
C ASP A 330 62.60 -45.71 39.57
N ARG A 331 63.45 -44.72 39.47
CA ARG A 331 64.84 -44.92 38.93
C ARG A 331 65.85 -43.96 39.60
N ARG A 332 66.09 -44.17 40.88
CA ARG A 332 67.32 -43.72 41.58
C ARG A 332 67.70 -44.82 42.50
N THR A 333 68.47 -45.73 42.05
CA THR A 333 69.48 -46.55 42.74
C THR A 333 69.89 -47.63 41.81
N VAL A 334 71.02 -47.47 41.21
CA VAL A 334 72.10 -48.41 40.89
C VAL A 334 73.04 -47.68 39.96
N LEU A 335 74.00 -47.00 40.47
CA LEU A 335 75.38 -46.83 39.96
C LEU A 335 76.22 -46.22 41.10
N GLY A 336 76.80 -47.07 41.92
CA GLY A 336 77.78 -46.79 42.93
C GLY A 336 78.44 -48.10 43.31
N GLY A 337 79.51 -48.41 42.66
CA GLY A 337 80.38 -49.53 42.94
C GLY A 337 81.42 -49.62 41.87
#